data_c04ccf3bb92438a75135a5b958fa2efb
#
_entry.id   c04ccf3bb92438a75135a5b958fa2efb
#
_cell.length_a   1.000
_cell.length_b   1.000
_cell.length_c   1.000
_cell.angle_alpha   90.00
_cell.angle_beta   90.00
_cell.angle_gamma   90.00
#
_symmetry.space_group_name_H-M   'P 1'
#
loop_
_entity.id
_entity.type
_entity.pdbx_description
1 polymer ?
#
loop_
_entity_poly.entity_id
_entity_poly.type
_entity_poly.pdbx_seq_one_letter_code
_entity_poly.pdbx_strand_id
1 'polypeptide(L)'
;MAALSDEVVRALAHAERRRLLRMCRDRPMAAGELAAGAGMAQASVSEHLKVLRKTGLAVVEKQGKFWMYRTDAEFLAEVLAELERELLETPSR
;
A
#
# COMPACT_ATOMS: atom_id res chain seq x y z
N MET A 1 -18.68 -4.04 -3.52
CA MET A 1 -18.13 -3.45 -2.30
C MET A 1 -17.14 -2.37 -2.67
N ALA A 2 -17.18 -1.24 -1.98
CA ALA A 2 -16.28 -0.13 -2.28
C ALA A 2 -14.87 -0.42 -1.80
N ALA A 3 -13.87 -0.05 -2.61
CA ALA A 3 -12.46 -0.16 -2.21
C ALA A 3 -12.04 0.99 -1.28
N LEU A 4 -12.63 2.16 -1.50
CA LEU A 4 -12.29 3.36 -0.73
C LEU A 4 -12.87 3.31 0.68
N SER A 5 -12.04 3.62 1.66
CA SER A 5 -12.45 3.77 3.05
C SER A 5 -11.53 4.80 3.70
N ASP A 6 -11.98 5.33 4.84
CA ASP A 6 -11.14 6.27 5.59
C ASP A 6 -9.85 5.63 6.06
N GLU A 7 -9.89 4.35 6.40
CA GLU A 7 -8.68 3.63 6.80
C GLU A 7 -7.66 3.57 5.68
N VAL A 8 -8.11 3.29 4.45
CA VAL A 8 -7.24 3.25 3.29
C VAL A 8 -6.64 4.63 3.01
N VAL A 9 -7.46 5.68 3.09
CA VAL A 9 -6.98 7.04 2.88
C VAL A 9 -5.93 7.40 3.93
N ARG A 10 -6.18 7.06 5.20
CA ARG A 10 -5.20 7.30 6.26
C ARG A 10 -3.91 6.55 6.03
N ALA A 11 -3.99 5.32 5.52
CA ALA A 11 -2.80 4.55 5.21
C ALA A 11 -1.95 5.25 4.13
N LEU A 12 -2.61 5.88 3.17
CA LEU A 12 -1.92 6.59 2.09
C LEU A 12 -1.45 7.99 2.47
N ALA A 13 -1.82 8.48 3.65
CA ALA A 13 -1.47 9.83 4.09
C ALA A 13 -0.01 9.99 4.53
N HIS A 14 0.74 8.91 4.58
CA HIS A 14 2.14 8.91 5.02
C HIS A 14 3.08 8.71 3.84
N ALA A 15 4.01 9.64 3.65
CA ALA A 15 4.95 9.58 2.53
C ALA A 15 5.77 8.29 2.54
N GLU A 16 6.15 7.81 3.73
CA GLU A 16 6.93 6.57 3.85
C GLU A 16 6.15 5.37 3.35
N ARG A 17 4.86 5.30 3.63
CA ARG A 17 4.03 4.21 3.14
C ARG A 17 3.88 4.25 1.62
N ARG A 18 3.69 5.45 1.08
CA ARG A 18 3.61 5.60 -0.38
C ARG A 18 4.93 5.20 -1.04
N ARG A 19 6.05 5.50 -0.39
CA ARG A 19 7.37 5.10 -0.91
C ARG A 19 7.51 3.58 -0.94
N LEU A 20 7.10 2.91 0.13
CA LEU A 20 7.16 1.45 0.19
C LEU A 20 6.30 0.82 -0.90
N LEU A 21 5.10 1.37 -1.12
CA LEU A 21 4.22 0.89 -2.18
C LEU A 21 4.86 1.02 -3.55
N ARG A 22 5.55 2.14 -3.82
CA ARG A 22 6.26 2.30 -5.09
C ARG A 22 7.36 1.28 -5.26
N MET A 23 8.09 1.00 -4.19
CA MET A 23 9.23 0.09 -4.24
C MET A 23 8.84 -1.35 -4.55
N CYS A 24 7.74 -1.82 -3.99
CA CYS A 24 7.31 -3.21 -4.19
C CYS A 24 6.14 -3.33 -5.17
N ARG A 25 5.93 -2.31 -6.00
CA ARG A 25 4.87 -2.33 -7.01
C ARG A 25 5.14 -3.34 -8.13
N ASP A 26 6.36 -3.37 -8.62
CA ASP A 26 6.70 -4.16 -9.80
C ASP A 26 7.23 -5.55 -9.48
N ARG A 27 7.70 -5.77 -8.26
CA ARG A 27 8.13 -7.10 -7.81
C ARG A 27 8.00 -7.21 -6.31
N PRO A 28 7.77 -8.42 -5.81
CA PRO A 28 7.73 -8.63 -4.36
C PRO A 28 9.08 -8.35 -3.72
N MET A 29 9.04 -7.83 -2.49
CA MET A 29 10.26 -7.51 -1.74
C MET A 29 10.08 -7.91 -0.27
N ALA A 30 11.16 -8.40 0.33
CA ALA A 30 11.17 -8.70 1.76
C ALA A 30 11.26 -7.41 2.56
N ALA A 31 10.79 -7.44 3.81
CA ALA A 31 10.83 -6.26 4.69
C ALA A 31 12.25 -5.69 4.85
N GLY A 32 13.25 -6.58 4.96
CA GLY A 32 14.63 -6.13 5.06
C GLY A 32 15.13 -5.41 3.81
N GLU A 33 14.72 -5.90 2.63
CA GLU A 33 15.06 -5.21 1.37
C GLU A 33 14.42 -3.83 1.30
N LEU A 34 13.15 -3.76 1.71
CA LEU A 34 12.42 -2.49 1.73
C LEU A 34 13.08 -1.50 2.68
N ALA A 35 13.44 -1.96 3.88
CA ALA A 35 14.07 -1.11 4.87
C ALA A 35 15.42 -0.57 4.37
N ALA A 36 16.23 -1.44 3.79
CA ALA A 36 17.55 -1.05 3.27
C ALA A 36 17.40 -0.06 2.12
N GLY A 37 16.52 -0.36 1.18
CA GLY A 37 16.31 0.50 0.01
C GLY A 37 15.69 1.84 0.34
N ALA A 38 14.86 1.89 1.36
CA ALA A 38 14.21 3.13 1.79
C ALA A 38 15.04 3.94 2.78
N GLY A 39 16.13 3.36 3.31
CA GLY A 39 16.92 4.01 4.34
C GLY A 39 16.14 4.19 5.64
N MET A 40 15.28 3.23 5.97
CA MET A 40 14.41 3.29 7.14
C MET A 40 14.76 2.17 8.11
N ALA A 41 14.48 2.40 9.38
CA ALA A 41 14.62 1.34 10.39
C ALA A 41 13.66 0.20 10.08
N GLN A 42 14.12 -1.02 10.24
CA GLN A 42 13.29 -2.19 9.93
C GLN A 42 12.03 -2.25 10.78
N ALA A 43 12.12 -1.84 12.04
CA ALA A 43 10.94 -1.80 12.91
C ALA A 43 9.88 -0.86 12.37
N SER A 44 10.28 0.30 11.83
CA SER A 44 9.34 1.26 11.24
C SER A 44 8.70 0.69 9.98
N VAL A 45 9.52 0.04 9.13
CA VAL A 45 9.02 -0.59 7.91
C VAL A 45 8.00 -1.67 8.26
N SER A 46 8.30 -2.49 9.26
CA SER A 46 7.38 -3.55 9.68
C SER A 46 6.02 -3.00 10.12
N GLU A 47 6.01 -1.88 10.84
CA GLU A 47 4.76 -1.23 11.24
C GLU A 47 4.00 -0.69 10.04
N HIS A 48 4.70 -0.06 9.10
CA HIS A 48 4.06 0.44 7.88
C HIS A 48 3.49 -0.69 7.03
N LEU A 49 4.24 -1.78 6.89
CA LEU A 49 3.78 -2.93 6.11
C LEU A 49 2.55 -3.58 6.74
N LYS A 50 2.49 -3.60 8.07
CA LYS A 50 1.32 -4.10 8.78
C LYS A 50 0.07 -3.31 8.43
N VAL A 51 0.17 -1.98 8.42
CA VAL A 51 -0.95 -1.10 8.04
C VAL A 51 -1.33 -1.30 6.58
N LEU A 52 -0.34 -1.35 5.69
CA LEU A 52 -0.59 -1.52 4.26
C LEU A 52 -1.26 -2.87 3.95
N ARG A 53 -0.83 -3.91 4.66
CA ARG A 53 -1.41 -5.24 4.51
C ARG A 53 -2.83 -5.29 5.05
N LYS A 54 -3.06 -4.71 6.21
CA LYS A 54 -4.37 -4.71 6.85
C LYS A 54 -5.41 -3.99 6.00
N THR A 55 -5.01 -2.93 5.32
CA THR A 55 -5.92 -2.14 4.49
C THR A 55 -6.08 -2.69 3.06
N GLY A 56 -5.34 -3.73 2.71
CA GLY A 56 -5.40 -4.33 1.38
C GLY A 56 -4.53 -3.67 0.33
N LEU A 57 -3.79 -2.62 0.69
CA LEU A 57 -2.92 -1.93 -0.25
C LEU A 57 -1.68 -2.74 -0.61
N ALA A 58 -1.26 -3.63 0.28
CA ALA A 58 -0.18 -4.56 0.01
C ALA A 58 -0.64 -5.97 0.35
N VAL A 59 -0.12 -6.92 -0.40
CA VAL A 59 -0.35 -8.34 -0.15
C VAL A 59 0.98 -8.97 0.22
N VAL A 60 0.93 -10.06 0.96
CA VAL A 60 2.11 -10.79 1.35
C VAL A 60 2.00 -12.22 0.85
N GLU A 61 3.11 -12.74 0.34
CA GLU A 61 3.19 -14.14 -0.06
C GLU A 61 4.48 -14.72 0.50
N LYS A 62 4.43 -15.98 0.85
CA LYS A 62 5.60 -16.64 1.42
C LYS A 62 6.37 -17.31 0.29
N GLN A 63 7.67 -16.99 0.20
CA GLN A 63 8.57 -17.61 -0.76
C GLN A 63 9.69 -18.27 0.02
N GLY A 64 9.64 -19.61 0.13
CA GLY A 64 10.52 -20.33 0.99
C GLY A 64 10.28 -19.93 2.44
N LYS A 65 11.30 -19.43 3.11
CA LYS A 65 11.19 -18.93 4.49
C LYS A 65 10.99 -17.42 4.57
N PHE A 66 10.85 -16.74 3.44
CA PHE A 66 10.72 -15.29 3.41
C PHE A 66 9.28 -14.86 3.17
N TRP A 67 8.86 -13.82 3.88
CA TRP A 67 7.60 -13.13 3.62
C TRP A 67 7.89 -12.00 2.64
N MET A 68 7.24 -12.06 1.47
CA MET A 68 7.47 -11.10 0.40
C MET A 68 6.24 -10.22 0.24
N TYR A 69 6.46 -8.93 0.22
CA TYR A 69 5.39 -7.94 0.13
C TYR A 69 5.32 -7.36 -1.27
N ARG A 70 4.11 -7.16 -1.75
CA ARG A 70 3.87 -6.57 -3.06
C ARG A 70 2.64 -5.68 -3.00
N THR A 71 2.70 -4.53 -3.68
CA THR A 71 1.55 -3.64 -3.79
C THR A 71 0.46 -4.31 -4.62
N ASP A 72 -0.78 -4.24 -4.12
CA ASP A 72 -1.94 -4.67 -4.90
C ASP A 72 -2.33 -3.49 -5.80
N ALA A 73 -1.77 -3.48 -7.01
CA ALA A 73 -1.94 -2.35 -7.92
C ALA A 73 -3.38 -2.21 -8.40
N GLU A 74 -4.12 -3.32 -8.56
CA GLU A 74 -5.52 -3.26 -8.96
C GLU A 74 -6.37 -2.62 -7.87
N PHE A 75 -6.17 -3.04 -6.63
CA PHE A 75 -6.90 -2.47 -5.51
C PHE A 75 -6.58 -0.97 -5.35
N LEU A 76 -5.30 -0.62 -5.45
CA LEU A 76 -4.89 0.78 -5.36
C LEU A 76 -5.52 1.61 -6.46
N ALA A 77 -5.56 1.10 -7.68
CA ALA A 77 -6.19 1.81 -8.81
C ALA A 77 -7.69 2.03 -8.56
N GLU A 78 -8.37 1.05 -7.97
CA GLU A 78 -9.78 1.20 -7.62
C GLU A 78 -9.99 2.28 -6.57
N VAL A 79 -9.13 2.30 -5.54
CA VAL A 79 -9.18 3.31 -4.49
C VAL A 79 -9.03 4.71 -5.10
N LEU A 80 -8.04 4.88 -5.96
CA LEU A 80 -7.79 6.19 -6.58
C LEU A 80 -8.93 6.61 -7.48
N ALA A 81 -9.51 5.68 -8.23
CA ALA A 81 -10.64 5.97 -9.10
C ALA A 81 -11.87 6.39 -8.29
N GLU A 82 -12.14 5.72 -7.18
CA GLU A 82 -13.28 6.07 -6.32
C GLU A 82 -13.07 7.43 -5.67
N LEU A 83 -11.85 7.72 -5.25
CA LEU A 83 -11.52 9.01 -4.65
C LEU A 83 -11.69 10.14 -5.68
N GLU A 84 -11.25 9.89 -6.90
CA GLU A 84 -11.41 10.86 -7.99
C GLU A 84 -12.89 11.15 -8.24
N ARG A 85 -13.71 10.12 -8.31
CA ARG A 85 -15.15 10.30 -8.52
C ARG A 85 -15.79 11.09 -7.38
N GLU A 86 -15.40 10.78 -6.15
CA GLU A 86 -15.96 11.46 -4.99
C GLU A 86 -15.63 12.95 -4.98
N LEU A 87 -14.42 13.31 -5.37
CA LEU A 87 -13.92 14.67 -5.24
C LEU A 87 -14.08 15.53 -6.49
N LEU A 88 -14.06 14.93 -7.66
CA LEU A 88 -13.97 15.67 -8.90
C LEU A 88 -15.21 15.57 -9.80
N GLU A 89 -16.02 14.54 -9.67
CA GLU A 89 -17.17 14.40 -10.53
C GLU A 89 -18.34 15.25 -10.03
N THR A 90 -19.01 15.90 -10.98
CA THR A 90 -20.19 16.68 -10.65
C THR A 90 -21.34 15.71 -10.32
N PRO A 91 -22.02 15.93 -9.20
CA PRO A 91 -23.16 15.06 -8.86
C PRO A 91 -24.21 15.09 -9.96
N SER A 92 -24.72 13.90 -10.28
CA SER A 92 -25.81 13.76 -11.24
C SER A 92 -27.12 14.20 -10.61
N ARG A 93 -28.03 14.75 -11.41
CA ARG A 93 -29.29 15.29 -10.93
C ARG A 93 -30.47 14.58 -11.56
#